data_e70c87c8fc496bfba3219ba6ba7dcfe3
#
_entry.id   e70c87c8fc496bfba3219ba6ba7dcfe3
#
_cell.length_a   1.000
_cell.length_b   1.000
_cell.length_c   1.000
_cell.angle_alpha   90.00
_cell.angle_beta   90.00
_cell.angle_gamma   90.00
#
_symmetry.space_group_name_H-M   'P 1'
#
loop_
_entity.id
_entity.type
_entity.pdbx_description
1 polymer ?
#
loop_
_entity_poly.entity_id
_entity_poly.type
_entity_poly.pdbx_seq_one_letter_code
_entity_poly.pdbx_strand_id
1 'polypeptide(L)'
;AVYAASMNFSILEISIVTFLVAISGALSQWPIGKFSDSFDRRRVIIYTTFAASFFGLCSIIASGSMFFDGVLGSSKFWFYISIILFAFASLPMFAIIFAHTNDYITKDKFVAAGAGLQFAFGLGAISGPFLCSLLMNIIGPNGYFVFLIFFHGLIGVFGIYRMRIRDTQDNPDSQFTPMPQTITPIGMELNPTTEPIEEPAKPIDETVVEENKTY
;
A
#
# COMPACT_ATOMS: atom_id res chain seq x y z
N ALA A 1 6.19 -16.29 1.58
CA ALA A 1 6.46 -17.69 1.23
C ALA A 1 7.96 -18.03 1.38
N VAL A 2 8.90 -17.33 0.68
CA VAL A 2 10.36 -17.65 0.70
C VAL A 2 10.92 -17.62 2.12
N TYR A 3 10.65 -16.57 2.90
CA TYR A 3 11.09 -16.49 4.29
C TYR A 3 10.59 -17.67 5.14
N ALA A 4 9.30 -17.98 5.07
CA ALA A 4 8.72 -19.08 5.85
C ALA A 4 9.29 -20.46 5.43
N ALA A 5 9.56 -20.64 4.14
CA ALA A 5 10.24 -21.83 3.65
C ALA A 5 11.67 -21.95 4.19
N SER A 6 12.43 -20.86 4.24
CA SER A 6 13.80 -20.84 4.81
C SER A 6 13.82 -21.09 6.32
N MET A 7 12.70 -20.89 7.02
CA MET A 7 12.51 -21.17 8.43
C MET A 7 11.91 -22.57 8.69
N ASN A 8 11.93 -23.46 7.69
CA ASN A 8 11.40 -24.82 7.76
C ASN A 8 9.91 -24.92 8.13
N PHE A 9 9.11 -23.95 7.70
CA PHE A 9 7.67 -24.02 7.85
C PHE A 9 7.10 -25.04 6.86
N SER A 10 6.14 -25.85 7.31
CA SER A 10 5.40 -26.76 6.44
C SER A 10 4.57 -25.99 5.42
N ILE A 11 4.16 -26.66 4.34
CA ILE A 11 3.30 -26.06 3.29
C ILE A 11 2.01 -25.49 3.90
N LEU A 12 1.41 -26.19 4.87
CA LEU A 12 0.22 -25.74 5.56
C LEU A 12 0.48 -24.44 6.36
N GLU A 13 1.58 -24.38 7.11
CA GLU A 13 1.96 -23.20 7.88
C GLU A 13 2.23 -21.98 6.96
N ILE A 14 2.89 -22.21 5.82
CA ILE A 14 3.10 -21.17 4.80
C ILE A 14 1.76 -20.65 4.26
N SER A 15 0.82 -21.55 3.99
CA SER A 15 -0.52 -21.20 3.52
C SER A 15 -1.29 -20.40 4.57
N ILE A 16 -1.22 -20.79 5.85
CA ILE A 16 -1.82 -20.07 6.97
C ILE A 16 -1.23 -18.67 7.09
N VAL A 17 0.09 -18.51 7.07
CA VAL A 17 0.74 -17.17 7.10
C VAL A 17 0.25 -16.31 5.95
N THR A 18 0.23 -16.85 4.74
CA THR A 18 -0.22 -16.10 3.55
C THR A 18 -1.68 -15.65 3.68
N PHE A 19 -2.55 -16.55 4.15
CA PHE A 19 -3.96 -16.24 4.41
C PHE A 19 -4.13 -15.16 5.49
N LEU A 20 -3.42 -15.29 6.61
CA LEU A 20 -3.47 -14.32 7.71
C LEU A 20 -2.98 -12.94 7.28
N VAL A 21 -1.92 -12.87 6.48
CA VAL A 21 -1.42 -11.61 5.89
C VAL A 21 -2.47 -10.99 4.98
N ALA A 22 -3.07 -11.77 4.08
CA ALA A 22 -4.07 -11.28 3.13
C ALA A 22 -5.32 -10.75 3.85
N ILE A 23 -5.87 -11.50 4.79
CA ILE A 23 -7.08 -11.10 5.53
C ILE A 23 -6.80 -9.89 6.44
N SER A 24 -5.63 -9.84 7.07
CA SER A 24 -5.20 -8.69 7.89
C SER A 24 -5.13 -7.42 7.05
N GLY A 25 -4.53 -7.49 5.87
CA GLY A 25 -4.45 -6.37 4.93
C GLY A 25 -5.83 -5.92 4.44
N ALA A 26 -6.73 -6.86 4.14
CA ALA A 26 -8.10 -6.54 3.73
C ALA A 26 -8.87 -5.85 4.86
N LEU A 27 -8.83 -6.41 6.07
CA LEU A 27 -9.53 -5.85 7.23
C LEU A 27 -8.98 -4.50 7.68
N SER A 28 -7.69 -4.25 7.47
CA SER A 28 -7.04 -2.99 7.86
C SER A 28 -7.45 -1.80 7.00
N GLN A 29 -7.88 -2.02 5.77
CA GLN A 29 -8.20 -0.93 4.83
C GLN A 29 -9.32 -0.04 5.35
N TRP A 30 -10.37 -0.63 5.93
CA TRP A 30 -11.49 0.16 6.44
C TRP A 30 -11.12 1.03 7.66
N PRO A 31 -10.57 0.50 8.77
CA PRO A 31 -10.24 1.34 9.94
C PRO A 31 -9.13 2.35 9.64
N ILE A 32 -8.09 1.94 8.91
CA ILE A 32 -6.97 2.85 8.59
C ILE A 32 -7.41 3.90 7.55
N GLY A 33 -8.27 3.54 6.59
CA GLY A 33 -8.86 4.48 5.66
C GLY A 33 -9.70 5.54 6.36
N LYS A 34 -10.62 5.12 7.24
CA LYS A 34 -11.43 6.04 8.04
C LYS A 34 -10.57 6.96 8.93
N PHE A 35 -9.50 6.42 9.49
CA PHE A 35 -8.54 7.20 10.26
C PHE A 35 -7.81 8.21 9.37
N SER A 36 -7.44 7.81 8.16
CA SER A 36 -6.80 8.66 7.15
C SER A 36 -7.69 9.82 6.68
N ASP A 37 -9.01 9.64 6.63
CA ASP A 37 -9.95 10.71 6.28
C ASP A 37 -10.21 11.68 7.45
N SER A 38 -9.98 11.24 8.69
CA SER A 38 -10.21 12.05 9.90
C SER A 38 -8.98 12.85 10.35
N PHE A 39 -7.80 12.48 9.86
CA PHE A 39 -6.51 13.08 10.24
C PHE A 39 -5.69 13.44 8.99
N ASP A 40 -4.65 14.26 9.18
CA ASP A 40 -3.67 14.52 8.12
C ASP A 40 -3.07 13.19 7.62
N ARG A 41 -3.32 12.86 6.35
CA ARG A 41 -2.88 11.60 5.70
C ARG A 41 -1.37 11.38 5.81
N ARG A 42 -0.57 12.44 5.83
CA ARG A 42 0.87 12.36 6.01
C ARG A 42 1.24 11.78 7.37
N ARG A 43 0.51 12.17 8.43
CA ARG A 43 0.69 11.60 9.77
C ARG A 43 0.31 10.13 9.81
N VAL A 44 -0.78 9.77 9.14
CA VAL A 44 -1.20 8.36 9.07
C VAL A 44 -0.16 7.51 8.34
N ILE A 45 0.40 7.99 7.21
CA ILE A 45 1.50 7.32 6.51
C ILE A 45 2.70 7.12 7.44
N ILE A 46 3.09 8.15 8.19
CA ILE A 46 4.22 8.08 9.14
C ILE A 46 3.94 7.06 10.24
N TYR A 47 2.76 7.08 10.86
CA TYR A 47 2.41 6.15 11.92
C TYR A 47 2.35 4.70 11.43
N THR A 48 1.74 4.46 10.28
CA THR A 48 1.63 3.12 9.70
C THR A 48 3.00 2.57 9.28
N THR A 49 3.89 3.38 8.73
CA THR A 49 5.24 2.95 8.35
C THR A 49 6.11 2.62 9.57
N PHE A 50 6.08 3.44 10.62
CA PHE A 50 6.81 3.13 11.85
C PHE A 50 6.20 1.94 12.60
N ALA A 51 4.87 1.80 12.62
CA ALA A 51 4.21 0.62 13.18
C ALA A 51 4.62 -0.65 12.41
N ALA A 52 4.64 -0.61 11.07
CA ALA A 52 5.12 -1.71 10.25
C ALA A 52 6.60 -2.04 10.55
N SER A 53 7.47 -1.03 10.65
CA SER A 53 8.88 -1.23 11.03
C SER A 53 9.00 -1.90 12.40
N PHE A 54 8.22 -1.44 13.37
CA PHE A 54 8.20 -2.00 14.72
C PHE A 54 7.73 -3.46 14.72
N PHE A 55 6.62 -3.77 14.06
CA PHE A 55 6.12 -5.16 13.99
C PHE A 55 7.01 -6.06 13.14
N GLY A 56 7.71 -5.51 12.13
CA GLY A 56 8.77 -6.21 11.42
C GLY A 56 9.93 -6.61 12.35
N LEU A 57 10.34 -5.71 13.25
CA LEU A 57 11.33 -6.01 14.27
C LEU A 57 10.83 -7.08 15.26
N CYS A 58 9.57 -6.99 15.69
CA CYS A 58 8.94 -8.03 16.52
C CYS A 58 8.94 -9.39 15.81
N SER A 59 8.76 -9.43 14.48
CA SER A 59 8.81 -10.66 13.69
C SER A 59 10.21 -11.27 13.68
N ILE A 60 11.28 -10.47 13.60
CA ILE A 60 12.67 -10.94 13.74
C ILE A 60 12.88 -11.55 15.11
N ILE A 61 12.46 -10.85 16.17
CA ILE A 61 12.63 -11.31 17.56
C ILE A 61 11.86 -12.61 17.78
N ALA A 62 10.63 -12.72 17.28
CA ALA A 62 9.79 -13.89 17.43
C ALA A 62 10.30 -15.10 16.61
N SER A 63 10.96 -14.87 15.48
CA SER A 63 11.52 -15.93 14.63
C SER A 63 12.93 -16.34 15.02
N GLY A 64 13.70 -15.41 15.58
CA GLY A 64 15.06 -15.64 16.04
C GLY A 64 15.03 -16.12 17.48
N SER A 65 15.15 -17.40 17.68
CA SER A 65 15.14 -18.09 18.96
C SER A 65 16.18 -17.63 19.99
N MET A 66 16.97 -16.59 19.68
CA MET A 66 18.10 -16.19 20.51
C MET A 66 17.73 -15.61 21.89
N PHE A 67 16.50 -15.11 22.07
CA PHE A 67 16.15 -14.41 23.33
C PHE A 67 14.89 -14.91 24.03
N PHE A 68 14.04 -15.72 23.42
CA PHE A 68 12.70 -16.00 23.94
C PHE A 68 12.26 -17.47 23.93
N ASP A 69 13.13 -18.41 23.61
CA ASP A 69 12.81 -19.84 23.73
C ASP A 69 12.52 -20.18 25.21
N GLY A 70 11.25 -20.38 25.48
CA GLY A 70 10.77 -20.83 26.80
C GLY A 70 10.12 -19.79 27.70
N VAL A 71 10.24 -18.47 27.44
CA VAL A 71 9.69 -17.43 28.33
C VAL A 71 8.28 -16.99 27.93
N LEU A 72 7.94 -16.98 26.63
CA LEU A 72 6.67 -16.47 26.11
C LEU A 72 5.83 -17.53 25.35
N GLY A 73 6.11 -18.79 25.49
CA GLY A 73 5.39 -19.85 24.76
C GLY A 73 5.97 -20.12 23.37
N SER A 74 5.17 -20.71 22.46
CA SER A 74 5.62 -21.05 21.12
C SER A 74 6.07 -19.81 20.34
N SER A 75 7.31 -19.77 19.89
CA SER A 75 7.86 -18.69 19.06
C SER A 75 7.04 -18.47 17.77
N LYS A 76 6.44 -19.53 17.22
CA LYS A 76 5.53 -19.48 16.07
C LYS A 76 4.27 -18.67 16.35
N PHE A 77 3.70 -18.75 17.53
CA PHE A 77 2.50 -17.96 17.89
C PHE A 77 2.79 -16.47 17.86
N TRP A 78 3.89 -16.05 18.47
CA TRP A 78 4.29 -14.65 18.49
C TRP A 78 4.69 -14.16 17.08
N PHE A 79 5.28 -15.03 16.28
CA PHE A 79 5.56 -14.72 14.87
C PHE A 79 4.26 -14.48 14.09
N TYR A 80 3.24 -15.31 14.25
CA TYR A 80 1.95 -15.09 13.57
C TYR A 80 1.30 -13.77 13.99
N ILE A 81 1.31 -13.43 15.29
CA ILE A 81 0.77 -12.15 15.75
C ILE A 81 1.54 -10.98 15.15
N SER A 82 2.86 -11.01 15.18
CA SER A 82 3.68 -9.91 14.67
C SER A 82 3.53 -9.71 13.16
N ILE A 83 3.42 -10.79 12.38
CA ILE A 83 3.23 -10.69 10.93
C ILE A 83 1.83 -10.20 10.55
N ILE A 84 0.80 -10.56 11.32
CA ILE A 84 -0.56 -10.02 11.18
C ILE A 84 -0.56 -8.51 11.42
N LEU A 85 0.06 -8.06 12.49
CA LEU A 85 0.13 -6.64 12.84
C LEU A 85 1.00 -5.85 11.86
N PHE A 86 2.08 -6.47 11.36
CA PHE A 86 2.88 -5.91 10.28
C PHE A 86 2.02 -5.71 9.01
N ALA A 87 1.30 -6.74 8.59
CA ALA A 87 0.44 -6.69 7.41
C ALA A 87 -0.69 -5.67 7.57
N PHE A 88 -1.29 -5.61 8.77
CA PHE A 88 -2.31 -4.63 9.11
C PHE A 88 -1.82 -3.19 8.94
N ALA A 89 -0.60 -2.88 9.35
CA ALA A 89 -0.02 -1.55 9.21
C ALA A 89 0.51 -1.26 7.79
N SER A 90 1.07 -2.26 7.10
CA SER A 90 1.79 -2.08 5.84
C SER A 90 0.90 -2.11 4.60
N LEU A 91 -0.08 -3.05 4.52
CA LEU A 91 -0.80 -3.29 3.27
C LEU A 91 -1.76 -2.16 2.83
N PRO A 92 -2.43 -1.40 3.72
CA PRO A 92 -3.27 -0.29 3.28
C PRO A 92 -2.47 0.92 2.78
N MET A 93 -1.15 0.93 2.92
CA MET A 93 -0.29 2.07 2.64
C MET A 93 -0.37 2.52 1.18
N PHE A 94 -0.51 1.59 0.23
CA PHE A 94 -0.68 1.93 -1.18
C PHE A 94 -1.93 2.79 -1.41
N ALA A 95 -3.07 2.40 -0.83
CA ALA A 95 -4.31 3.14 -0.96
C ALA A 95 -4.24 4.52 -0.28
N ILE A 96 -3.56 4.63 0.87
CA ILE A 96 -3.37 5.92 1.55
C ILE A 96 -2.46 6.84 0.73
N ILE A 97 -1.38 6.33 0.16
CA ILE A 97 -0.48 7.11 -0.71
C ILE A 97 -1.21 7.57 -1.96
N PHE A 98 -2.06 6.70 -2.53
CA PHE A 98 -2.89 7.06 -3.68
C PHE A 98 -3.86 8.19 -3.32
N ALA A 99 -4.59 8.06 -2.21
CA ALA A 99 -5.48 9.10 -1.71
C ALA A 99 -4.72 10.42 -1.41
N HIS A 100 -3.55 10.32 -0.75
CA HIS A 100 -2.69 11.48 -0.51
C HIS A 100 -2.22 12.17 -1.81
N THR A 101 -1.92 11.40 -2.85
CA THR A 101 -1.55 11.97 -4.15
C THR A 101 -2.72 12.73 -4.75
N ASN A 102 -3.94 12.19 -4.63
CA ASN A 102 -5.15 12.81 -5.14
C ASN A 102 -5.49 14.14 -4.45
N ASP A 103 -5.04 14.34 -3.19
CA ASP A 103 -5.20 15.63 -2.50
C ASP A 103 -4.45 16.78 -3.18
N TYR A 104 -3.42 16.49 -3.98
CA TYR A 104 -2.54 17.48 -4.60
C TYR A 104 -2.74 17.66 -6.10
N ILE A 105 -3.64 16.92 -6.71
CA ILE A 105 -3.88 16.97 -8.15
C ILE A 105 -5.33 17.29 -8.46
N THR A 106 -5.55 17.88 -9.63
CA THR A 106 -6.89 18.13 -10.17
C THR A 106 -7.50 16.85 -10.70
N LYS A 107 -8.83 16.72 -10.69
CA LYS A 107 -9.55 15.49 -11.05
C LYS A 107 -9.22 14.98 -12.46
N ASP A 108 -8.99 15.90 -13.41
CA ASP A 108 -8.57 15.59 -14.78
C ASP A 108 -7.22 14.82 -14.87
N LYS A 109 -6.40 14.89 -13.81
CA LYS A 109 -5.08 14.25 -13.74
C LYS A 109 -5.07 12.95 -12.94
N PHE A 110 -6.18 12.53 -12.35
CA PHE A 110 -6.24 11.34 -11.49
C PHE A 110 -5.76 10.07 -12.20
N VAL A 111 -6.24 9.84 -13.41
CA VAL A 111 -5.85 8.66 -14.21
C VAL A 111 -4.35 8.67 -14.51
N ALA A 112 -3.81 9.81 -14.91
CA ALA A 112 -2.38 9.94 -15.20
C ALA A 112 -1.52 9.75 -13.95
N ALA A 113 -1.91 10.32 -12.82
CA ALA A 113 -1.21 10.15 -11.55
C ALA A 113 -1.29 8.70 -11.04
N GLY A 114 -2.45 8.07 -11.16
CA GLY A 114 -2.64 6.66 -10.84
C GLY A 114 -1.76 5.75 -11.70
N ALA A 115 -1.68 6.01 -13.00
CA ALA A 115 -0.78 5.29 -13.90
C ALA A 115 0.69 5.45 -13.49
N GLY A 116 1.10 6.66 -13.10
CA GLY A 116 2.44 6.93 -12.58
C GLY A 116 2.75 6.17 -11.28
N LEU A 117 1.81 6.15 -10.33
CA LEU A 117 1.94 5.37 -9.10
C LEU A 117 2.01 3.86 -9.37
N GLN A 118 1.18 3.37 -10.31
CA GLN A 118 1.20 1.96 -10.71
C GLN A 118 2.52 1.58 -11.39
N PHE A 119 3.06 2.46 -12.21
CA PHE A 119 4.38 2.26 -12.82
C PHE A 119 5.49 2.19 -11.75
N ALA A 120 5.49 3.11 -10.79
CA ALA A 120 6.43 3.10 -9.67
C ALA A 120 6.30 1.82 -8.83
N PHE A 121 5.04 1.38 -8.57
CA PHE A 121 4.78 0.10 -7.91
C PHE A 121 5.36 -1.09 -8.69
N GLY A 122 5.17 -1.11 -10.01
CA GLY A 122 5.72 -2.15 -10.90
C GLY A 122 7.25 -2.23 -10.83
N LEU A 123 7.93 -1.09 -10.86
CA LEU A 123 9.39 -1.04 -10.69
C LEU A 123 9.81 -1.61 -9.33
N GLY A 124 9.10 -1.26 -8.27
CA GLY A 124 9.33 -1.81 -6.93
C GLY A 124 9.07 -3.32 -6.86
N ALA A 125 8.02 -3.81 -7.54
CA ALA A 125 7.68 -5.23 -7.58
C ALA A 125 8.74 -6.08 -8.30
N ILE A 126 9.44 -5.51 -9.27
CA ILE A 126 10.55 -6.17 -9.97
C ILE A 126 11.83 -6.13 -9.13
N SER A 127 12.21 -4.94 -8.65
CA SER A 127 13.47 -4.74 -7.93
C SER A 127 13.45 -5.25 -6.49
N GLY A 128 12.29 -5.16 -5.83
CA GLY A 128 12.13 -5.51 -4.41
C GLY A 128 12.52 -6.96 -4.07
N PRO A 129 11.94 -7.97 -4.73
CA PRO A 129 12.30 -9.37 -4.50
C PRO A 129 13.77 -9.67 -4.75
N PHE A 130 14.38 -9.04 -5.77
CA PHE A 130 15.80 -9.18 -6.07
C PHE A 130 16.68 -8.64 -4.95
N LEU A 131 16.46 -7.39 -4.53
CA LEU A 131 17.22 -6.75 -3.46
C LEU A 131 17.01 -7.46 -2.11
N CYS A 132 15.78 -7.87 -1.83
CA CYS A 132 15.44 -8.64 -0.65
C CYS A 132 16.18 -9.99 -0.61
N SER A 133 16.20 -10.71 -1.74
CA SER A 133 16.91 -11.99 -1.87
C SER A 133 18.41 -11.81 -1.68
N LEU A 134 18.99 -10.74 -2.23
CA LEU A 134 20.42 -10.42 -2.03
C LEU A 134 20.72 -10.21 -0.55
N LEU A 135 19.88 -9.45 0.15
CA LEU A 135 20.06 -9.21 1.58
C LEU A 135 19.90 -10.49 2.41
N MET A 136 18.92 -11.35 2.06
CA MET A 136 18.74 -12.65 2.70
C MET A 136 19.97 -13.57 2.47
N ASN A 137 20.64 -13.46 1.33
CA ASN A 137 21.85 -14.23 1.06
C ASN A 137 23.04 -13.77 1.92
N ILE A 138 23.11 -12.48 2.26
CA ILE A 138 24.22 -11.89 3.05
C ILE A 138 24.01 -12.13 4.55
N ILE A 139 22.84 -11.88 5.09
CA ILE A 139 22.56 -11.89 6.54
C ILE A 139 21.60 -13.00 6.97
N GLY A 140 21.27 -13.92 6.07
CA GLY A 140 20.34 -15.04 6.35
C GLY A 140 18.87 -14.66 6.24
N PRO A 141 17.94 -15.56 6.66
CA PRO A 141 16.50 -15.37 6.48
C PRO A 141 15.96 -14.06 7.02
N ASN A 142 16.49 -13.58 8.13
CA ASN A 142 16.08 -12.32 8.75
C ASN A 142 16.32 -11.08 7.85
N GLY A 143 17.14 -11.22 6.81
CA GLY A 143 17.31 -10.20 5.76
C GLY A 143 16.00 -9.75 5.13
N TYR A 144 15.00 -10.62 5.08
CA TYR A 144 13.66 -10.27 4.63
C TYR A 144 13.02 -9.14 5.47
N PHE A 145 13.01 -9.30 6.78
CA PHE A 145 12.42 -8.28 7.66
C PHE A 145 13.31 -7.05 7.77
N VAL A 146 14.63 -7.20 7.78
CA VAL A 146 15.56 -6.06 7.76
C VAL A 146 15.31 -5.18 6.53
N PHE A 147 15.10 -5.80 5.36
CA PHE A 147 14.72 -5.09 4.13
C PHE A 147 13.42 -4.30 4.31
N LEU A 148 12.38 -4.94 4.82
CA LEU A 148 11.10 -4.30 5.04
C LEU A 148 11.18 -3.16 6.07
N ILE A 149 11.85 -3.37 7.20
CA ILE A 149 12.05 -2.36 8.24
C ILE A 149 12.78 -1.14 7.68
N PHE A 150 13.82 -1.37 6.91
CA PHE A 150 14.61 -0.30 6.30
C PHE A 150 13.76 0.59 5.38
N PHE A 151 13.02 -0.02 4.45
CA PHE A 151 12.21 0.76 3.51
C PHE A 151 11.02 1.45 4.18
N HIS A 152 10.33 0.79 5.11
CA HIS A 152 9.27 1.44 5.89
C HIS A 152 9.82 2.58 6.74
N GLY A 153 10.93 2.37 7.42
CA GLY A 153 11.59 3.42 8.18
C GLY A 153 12.01 4.61 7.32
N LEU A 154 12.55 4.33 6.13
CA LEU A 154 12.93 5.37 5.16
C LEU A 154 11.74 6.21 4.71
N ILE A 155 10.59 5.58 4.41
CA ILE A 155 9.34 6.28 4.08
C ILE A 155 8.88 7.13 5.26
N GLY A 156 8.91 6.61 6.48
CA GLY A 156 8.54 7.35 7.69
C GLY A 156 9.41 8.59 7.92
N VAL A 157 10.72 8.44 7.82
CA VAL A 157 11.68 9.54 7.94
C VAL A 157 11.49 10.58 6.83
N PHE A 158 11.31 10.12 5.59
CA PHE A 158 11.01 11.01 4.47
C PHE A 158 9.68 11.75 4.67
N GLY A 159 8.66 11.08 5.19
CA GLY A 159 7.37 11.69 5.55
C GLY A 159 7.54 12.82 6.57
N ILE A 160 8.30 12.60 7.65
CA ILE A 160 8.60 13.64 8.65
C ILE A 160 9.33 14.83 7.99
N TYR A 161 10.33 14.56 7.16
CA TYR A 161 11.06 15.60 6.43
C TYR A 161 10.12 16.43 5.55
N ARG A 162 9.24 15.77 4.79
CA ARG A 162 8.27 16.46 3.91
C ARG A 162 7.26 17.29 4.69
N MET A 163 6.80 16.82 5.85
CA MET A 163 5.89 17.59 6.71
C MET A 163 6.49 18.90 7.23
N ARG A 164 7.82 18.95 7.40
CA ARG A 164 8.51 20.18 7.85
C ARG A 164 8.68 21.23 6.76
N ILE A 165 8.59 20.83 5.48
CA ILE A 165 8.89 21.70 4.34
C ILE A 165 7.62 22.15 3.61
N ARG A 166 6.56 21.36 3.68
CA ARG A 166 5.32 21.64 2.93
C ARG A 166 4.13 21.72 3.86
N ASP A 167 3.32 22.76 3.69
CA ASP A 167 2.04 22.89 4.40
C ASP A 167 1.04 21.80 3.96
N THR A 168 0.05 21.56 4.82
CA THR A 168 -1.05 20.63 4.54
C THR A 168 -1.95 21.27 3.48
N GLN A 169 -2.34 20.47 2.49
CA GLN A 169 -3.45 20.83 1.62
C GLN A 169 -4.67 20.04 2.12
N ASP A 170 -5.65 20.76 2.65
CA ASP A 170 -6.93 20.17 3.01
C ASP A 170 -7.80 20.16 1.75
N ASN A 171 -8.06 18.99 1.21
CA ASN A 171 -9.06 18.79 0.17
C ASN A 171 -10.26 18.05 0.77
N PRO A 172 -11.33 18.78 1.19
CA PRO A 172 -12.46 18.18 1.89
C PRO A 172 -13.25 17.18 1.02
N ASP A 173 -13.09 17.22 -0.30
CA ASP A 173 -13.77 16.33 -1.24
C ASP A 173 -13.03 15.00 -1.48
N SER A 174 -11.82 14.86 -0.94
CA SER A 174 -10.99 13.67 -1.13
C SER A 174 -11.25 12.66 -0.03
N GLN A 175 -12.03 11.62 -0.36
CA GLN A 175 -12.29 10.48 0.53
C GLN A 175 -11.36 9.30 0.21
N PHE A 176 -11.00 8.54 1.24
CA PHE A 176 -10.27 7.29 1.08
C PHE A 176 -11.14 6.25 0.36
N THR A 177 -10.62 5.71 -0.73
CA THR A 177 -11.24 4.60 -1.44
C THR A 177 -10.31 3.39 -1.35
N PRO A 178 -10.77 2.25 -0.82
CA PRO A 178 -9.98 1.02 -0.83
C PRO A 178 -9.57 0.65 -2.25
N MET A 179 -8.27 0.49 -2.47
CA MET A 179 -7.74 0.15 -3.79
C MET A 179 -6.84 -1.07 -3.72
N PRO A 180 -6.97 -2.01 -4.67
CA PRO A 180 -6.02 -3.08 -4.83
C PRO A 180 -4.68 -2.50 -5.33
N GLN A 181 -3.58 -3.14 -4.95
CA GLN A 181 -2.24 -2.74 -5.39
C GLN A 181 -2.04 -2.86 -6.92
N THR A 182 -2.87 -3.66 -7.57
CA THR A 182 -2.85 -3.88 -9.02
C THR A 182 -4.17 -3.39 -9.63
N ILE A 183 -4.36 -2.08 -9.69
CA ILE A 183 -5.53 -1.49 -10.34
C ILE A 183 -5.24 -1.23 -11.82
N THR A 184 -6.21 -1.49 -12.69
CA THR A 184 -6.12 -1.15 -14.12
C THR A 184 -6.51 0.30 -14.38
N PRO A 185 -6.11 0.92 -15.51
CA PRO A 185 -6.55 2.26 -15.88
C PRO A 185 -8.08 2.38 -15.90
N ILE A 186 -8.80 1.39 -16.44
CA ILE A 186 -10.28 1.33 -16.42
C ILE A 186 -10.81 1.29 -14.97
N GLY A 187 -10.17 0.52 -14.09
CA GLY A 187 -10.56 0.49 -12.67
C GLY A 187 -10.34 1.84 -11.97
N MET A 188 -9.39 2.66 -12.43
CA MET A 188 -9.20 4.03 -11.96
C MET A 188 -10.30 4.97 -12.46
N GLU A 189 -10.73 4.83 -13.70
CA GLU A 189 -11.84 5.61 -14.27
C GLU A 189 -13.17 5.31 -13.56
N LEU A 190 -13.37 4.08 -13.14
CA LEU A 190 -14.55 3.67 -12.37
C LEU A 190 -14.50 4.07 -10.89
N ASN A 191 -13.42 4.69 -10.43
CA ASN A 191 -13.34 5.21 -9.07
C ASN A 191 -14.32 6.37 -8.88
N PRO A 192 -15.17 6.35 -7.84
CA PRO A 192 -16.17 7.39 -7.62
C PRO A 192 -15.58 8.80 -7.40
N THR A 193 -14.27 8.90 -7.18
CA THR A 193 -13.56 10.18 -7.04
C THR A 193 -13.06 10.76 -8.38
N THR A 194 -13.14 10.01 -9.48
CA THR A 194 -12.82 10.50 -10.83
C THR A 194 -14.06 11.12 -11.46
N GLU A 195 -13.91 12.26 -12.14
CA GLU A 195 -14.97 12.78 -12.99
C GLU A 195 -15.09 11.89 -14.23
N PRO A 196 -16.32 11.65 -14.71
CA PRO A 196 -16.51 11.01 -16.01
C PRO A 196 -15.73 11.83 -17.07
N ILE A 197 -14.97 11.16 -17.91
CA ILE A 197 -14.39 11.79 -19.08
C ILE A 197 -15.59 12.19 -19.95
N GLU A 198 -15.91 13.48 -20.04
CA GLU A 198 -16.85 13.94 -21.04
C GLU A 198 -16.26 13.56 -22.41
N GLU A 199 -16.89 12.59 -23.07
CA GLU A 199 -16.56 12.35 -24.48
C GLU A 199 -16.68 13.70 -25.20
N PRO A 200 -15.67 14.11 -25.95
CA PRO A 200 -15.77 15.34 -26.73
C PRO A 200 -17.05 15.21 -27.57
N ALA A 201 -17.96 16.20 -27.39
CA ALA A 201 -19.24 16.21 -28.08
C ALA A 201 -18.98 15.87 -29.55
N LYS A 202 -19.57 14.76 -30.03
CA LYS A 202 -19.46 14.40 -31.45
C LYS A 202 -19.79 15.62 -32.26
N PRO A 203 -18.96 16.03 -33.22
CA PRO A 203 -19.25 17.17 -34.05
C PRO A 203 -20.66 16.98 -34.62
N ILE A 204 -21.51 17.97 -34.38
CA ILE A 204 -22.87 17.96 -34.90
C ILE A 204 -22.74 17.81 -36.40
N ASP A 205 -23.26 16.72 -36.92
CA ASP A 205 -23.27 16.47 -38.34
C ASP A 205 -24.17 17.52 -39.00
N GLU A 206 -23.55 18.55 -39.54
CA GLU A 206 -24.22 19.70 -40.15
C GLU A 206 -25.15 19.29 -41.28
N THR A 207 -24.99 18.05 -41.81
CA THR A 207 -25.86 17.52 -42.89
C THR A 207 -27.28 17.23 -42.39
N VAL A 208 -27.51 17.00 -41.07
CA VAL A 208 -28.84 16.74 -40.50
C VAL A 208 -29.62 18.07 -40.27
N VAL A 209 -28.94 19.22 -40.21
CA VAL A 209 -29.57 20.55 -39.99
C VAL A 209 -30.14 21.13 -41.27
N GLU A 210 -29.59 20.76 -42.42
CA GLU A 210 -30.11 21.26 -43.73
C GLU A 210 -31.38 20.52 -44.18
N GLU A 211 -31.56 19.25 -43.81
CA GLU A 211 -32.73 18.46 -44.24
C GLU A 211 -34.03 18.93 -43.55
N ASN A 212 -33.95 19.60 -42.39
CA ASN A 212 -35.10 20.14 -41.66
C ASN A 212 -35.51 21.58 -42.03
N LYS A 213 -34.84 22.21 -43.00
CA LYS A 213 -35.20 23.56 -43.47
C LYS A 213 -36.01 23.54 -44.78
N THR A 214 -36.36 22.39 -45.30
CA THR A 214 -37.05 22.25 -46.60
C THR A 214 -38.49 21.74 -46.50
N TYR A 215 -39.23 22.08 -45.41
CA TYR A 215 -40.67 21.90 -45.31
C TYR A 215 -41.34 23.15 -44.80
#